data_13b455241ac3cd53993e78fe5062f4ed
#
_entry.id   13b455241ac3cd53993e78fe5062f4ed
#
_cell.length_a   1.000
_cell.length_b   1.000
_cell.length_c   1.000
_cell.angle_alpha   90.00
_cell.angle_beta   90.00
_cell.angle_gamma   90.00
#
_symmetry.space_group_name_H-M   'P 1'
#
loop_
_entity.id
_entity.type
_entity.pdbx_description
1 polymer ?
#
loop_
_entity_poly.entity_id
_entity_poly.type
_entity_poly.pdbx_seq_one_letter_code
_entity_poly.pdbx_strand_id
1 'polypeptide(L)'
;IFLDLWEAINYLNKKENMTVVLITHYLEEMAACDVLNVLIEGNLYYSGDIANFIKQHSTTNLNLTLKPGKPVNSLSVSKFANKCQILSEAEVVCKDVSVEEMMEIIAENQGKSIIETFNVEYSNLEAAYLNLLRSKGGEGNA
;
A
#
# COMPACT_ATOMS: atom_id res chain seq x y z
N ILE A 1 26.06 15.45 -0.49
CA ILE A 1 26.90 14.23 -0.45
C ILE A 1 26.09 13.03 -0.91
N PHE A 2 24.86 12.88 -0.43
CA PHE A 2 24.00 11.76 -0.78
C PHE A 2 23.59 11.76 -2.26
N LEU A 3 23.23 12.91 -2.82
CA LEU A 3 22.89 13.06 -4.24
C LEU A 3 24.08 12.73 -5.15
N ASP A 4 25.27 13.21 -4.80
CA ASP A 4 26.49 12.97 -5.58
C ASP A 4 26.84 11.48 -5.64
N LEU A 5 26.63 10.75 -4.54
CA LEU A 5 26.86 9.30 -4.50
C LEU A 5 25.87 8.55 -5.39
N TRP A 6 24.59 8.91 -5.33
CA TRP A 6 23.57 8.27 -6.17
C TRP A 6 23.74 8.58 -7.65
N GLU A 7 24.18 9.80 -7.99
CA GLU A 7 24.52 10.14 -9.37
C GLU A 7 25.68 9.28 -9.89
N ALA A 8 26.71 9.09 -9.07
CA ALA A 8 27.84 8.25 -9.43
C ALA A 8 27.42 6.78 -9.61
N ILE A 9 26.60 6.24 -8.69
CA ILE A 9 26.07 4.88 -8.78
C ILE A 9 25.22 4.69 -10.06
N ASN A 10 24.35 5.64 -10.33
CA ASN A 10 23.52 5.61 -11.54
C ASN A 10 24.35 5.69 -12.82
N TYR A 11 25.39 6.53 -12.83
CA TYR A 11 26.31 6.61 -13.96
C TYR A 11 27.00 5.27 -14.23
N LEU A 12 27.58 4.68 -13.20
CA LEU A 12 28.24 3.37 -13.30
C LEU A 12 27.29 2.28 -13.78
N ASN A 13 26.07 2.26 -13.25
CA ASN A 13 25.07 1.27 -13.63
C ASN A 13 24.58 1.46 -15.08
N LYS A 14 24.16 2.68 -15.44
CA LYS A 14 23.48 2.95 -16.74
C LYS A 14 24.45 3.16 -17.90
N LYS A 15 25.64 3.74 -17.64
CA LYS A 15 26.62 4.05 -18.68
C LYS A 15 27.72 3.01 -18.81
N GLU A 16 28.17 2.48 -17.71
CA GLU A 16 29.27 1.51 -17.69
C GLU A 16 28.76 0.06 -17.58
N ASN A 17 27.43 -0.14 -17.59
CA ASN A 17 26.76 -1.45 -17.45
C ASN A 17 27.22 -2.25 -16.22
N MET A 18 27.52 -1.54 -15.13
CA MET A 18 27.97 -2.14 -13.90
C MET A 18 26.77 -2.62 -13.07
N THR A 19 26.84 -3.85 -12.58
CA THR A 19 25.87 -4.33 -11.61
C THR A 19 26.23 -3.79 -10.23
N VAL A 20 25.25 -3.13 -9.57
CA VAL A 20 25.41 -2.56 -8.23
C VAL A 20 24.56 -3.34 -7.25
N VAL A 21 25.18 -3.83 -6.19
CA VAL A 21 24.48 -4.48 -5.08
C VAL A 21 24.55 -3.57 -3.87
N LEU A 22 23.37 -3.20 -3.36
CA LEU A 22 23.24 -2.34 -2.19
C LEU A 22 22.58 -3.13 -1.05
N ILE A 23 23.17 -3.04 0.13
CA ILE A 23 22.59 -3.58 1.36
C ILE A 23 22.19 -2.39 2.22
N THR A 24 20.90 -2.28 2.51
CA THR A 24 20.36 -1.13 3.23
C THR A 24 19.13 -1.52 4.04
N HIS A 25 18.79 -0.68 5.01
CA HIS A 25 17.50 -0.68 5.71
C HIS A 25 16.71 0.60 5.46
N TYR A 26 17.18 1.46 4.58
CA TYR A 26 16.50 2.69 4.21
C TYR A 26 15.58 2.48 3.00
N LEU A 27 14.29 2.72 3.19
CA LEU A 27 13.27 2.52 2.15
C LEU A 27 13.46 3.41 0.93
N GLU A 28 13.98 4.61 1.13
CA GLU A 28 14.27 5.56 0.06
C GLU A 28 15.32 5.02 -0.92
N GLU A 29 16.32 4.32 -0.40
CA GLU A 29 17.35 3.67 -1.20
C GLU A 29 16.79 2.45 -1.95
N MET A 30 15.92 1.67 -1.30
CA MET A 30 15.24 0.54 -1.92
C MET A 30 14.42 0.98 -3.13
N ALA A 31 13.73 2.11 -3.04
CA ALA A 31 12.90 2.64 -4.12
C ALA A 31 13.68 2.99 -5.41
N ALA A 32 14.99 3.19 -5.29
CA ALA A 32 15.86 3.50 -6.43
C ALA A 32 16.44 2.26 -7.12
N CYS A 33 16.22 1.05 -6.58
CA CYS A 33 16.76 -0.19 -7.11
C CYS A 33 15.83 -0.81 -8.17
N ASP A 34 16.42 -1.55 -9.11
CA ASP A 34 15.67 -2.29 -10.13
C ASP A 34 15.11 -3.61 -9.56
N VAL A 35 15.84 -4.25 -8.67
CA VAL A 35 15.48 -5.51 -8.03
C VAL A 35 15.60 -5.38 -6.52
N LEU A 36 14.57 -5.81 -5.82
CA LEU A 36 14.50 -5.87 -4.38
C LEU A 36 14.63 -7.32 -3.89
N ASN A 37 15.56 -7.55 -2.98
CA ASN A 37 15.63 -8.80 -2.22
C ASN A 37 15.40 -8.50 -0.74
N VAL A 38 14.38 -9.10 -0.15
CA VAL A 38 14.04 -8.89 1.26
C VAL A 38 14.51 -10.09 2.08
N LEU A 39 15.45 -9.83 2.97
CA LEU A 39 16.00 -10.82 3.90
C LEU A 39 15.51 -10.52 5.32
N ILE A 40 14.97 -11.54 5.97
CA ILE A 40 14.54 -11.46 7.37
C ILE A 40 15.13 -12.68 8.08
N GLU A 41 15.92 -12.43 9.11
CA GLU A 41 16.58 -13.49 9.90
C GLU A 41 17.31 -14.54 9.03
N GLY A 42 18.01 -14.07 7.99
CA GLY A 42 18.76 -14.90 7.07
C GLY A 42 17.96 -15.64 6.01
N ASN A 43 16.66 -15.47 5.97
CA ASN A 43 15.78 -16.07 4.97
C ASN A 43 15.34 -15.06 3.93
N LEU A 44 15.33 -15.46 2.66
CA LEU A 44 14.84 -14.65 1.56
C LEU A 44 13.33 -14.78 1.45
N TYR A 45 12.60 -13.69 1.70
CA TYR A 45 11.14 -13.65 1.64
C TYR A 45 10.60 -13.06 0.35
N TYR A 46 11.38 -12.27 -0.35
CA TYR A 46 10.99 -11.70 -1.63
C TYR A 46 12.20 -11.47 -2.51
N SER A 47 12.03 -11.69 -3.80
CA SER A 47 12.99 -11.32 -4.84
C SER A 47 12.23 -10.91 -6.10
N GLY A 48 12.41 -9.68 -6.54
CA GLY A 48 11.74 -9.16 -7.73
C GLY A 48 11.68 -7.64 -7.75
N ASP A 49 10.83 -7.10 -8.61
CA ASP A 49 10.65 -5.65 -8.70
C ASP A 49 9.80 -5.10 -7.56
N ILE A 50 9.97 -3.80 -7.30
CA ILE A 50 9.31 -3.11 -6.19
C ILE A 50 7.80 -3.01 -6.39
N ALA A 51 7.35 -2.80 -7.61
CA ALA A 51 5.92 -2.67 -7.91
C ALA A 51 5.17 -3.96 -7.55
N ASN A 52 5.72 -5.12 -7.90
CA ASN A 52 5.16 -6.41 -7.50
C ASN A 52 5.24 -6.65 -5.99
N PHE A 53 6.31 -6.23 -5.34
CA PHE A 53 6.42 -6.30 -3.88
C PHE A 53 5.29 -5.52 -3.20
N ILE A 54 5.07 -4.28 -3.60
CA ILE A 54 4.00 -3.44 -3.08
C ILE A 54 2.64 -4.10 -3.34
N LYS A 55 2.42 -4.60 -4.55
CA LYS A 55 1.16 -5.26 -4.91
C LYS A 55 0.86 -6.51 -4.07
N GLN A 56 1.88 -7.31 -3.77
CA GLN A 56 1.73 -8.55 -3.00
C GLN A 56 1.53 -8.31 -1.50
N HIS A 57 2.15 -7.27 -0.95
CA HIS A 57 2.19 -7.03 0.49
C HIS A 57 1.46 -5.76 0.94
N SER A 58 0.93 -4.98 0.00
CA SER A 58 0.17 -3.79 0.33
C SER A 58 -1.28 -4.13 0.69
N THR A 59 -1.86 -3.26 1.49
CA THR A 59 -3.30 -3.20 1.69
C THR A 59 -3.93 -2.25 0.68
N THR A 60 -5.13 -2.56 0.24
CA THR A 60 -5.90 -1.72 -0.65
C THR A 60 -6.97 -0.98 0.16
N ASN A 61 -7.03 0.33 0.01
CA ASN A 61 -8.00 1.17 0.70
C ASN A 61 -9.01 1.75 -0.29
N LEU A 62 -10.26 1.83 0.14
CA LEU A 62 -11.33 2.49 -0.60
C LEU A 62 -11.62 3.83 0.06
N ASN A 63 -11.39 4.91 -0.67
CA ASN A 63 -11.72 6.26 -0.24
C ASN A 63 -13.06 6.68 -0.87
N LEU A 64 -14.02 7.05 -0.04
CA LEU A 64 -15.34 7.48 -0.46
C LEU A 64 -15.53 8.95 -0.18
N THR A 65 -15.98 9.71 -1.17
CA THR A 65 -16.46 11.08 -1.01
C THR A 65 -17.98 11.09 -1.14
N LEU A 66 -18.66 11.63 -0.13
CA LEU A 66 -20.10 11.65 -0.06
C LEU A 66 -20.65 12.94 -0.68
N LYS A 67 -21.86 12.86 -1.21
CA LYS A 67 -22.56 14.02 -1.78
C LYS A 67 -22.87 15.05 -0.69
N PRO A 68 -22.77 16.36 -1.01
CA PRO A 68 -23.16 17.43 -0.09
C PRO A 68 -24.58 17.25 0.43
N GLY A 69 -24.78 17.46 1.73
CA GLY A 69 -26.09 17.33 2.37
C GLY A 69 -26.54 15.91 2.66
N LYS A 70 -25.74 14.90 2.34
CA LYS A 70 -26.01 13.52 2.74
C LYS A 70 -25.27 13.21 4.03
N PRO A 71 -25.98 12.80 5.11
CA PRO A 71 -25.31 12.49 6.37
C PRO A 71 -24.48 11.23 6.25
N VAL A 72 -23.27 11.25 6.83
CA VAL A 72 -22.35 10.13 6.81
C VAL A 72 -22.95 8.86 7.44
N ASN A 73 -23.84 9.04 8.39
CA ASN A 73 -24.54 7.92 9.06
C ASN A 73 -25.51 7.17 8.14
N SER A 74 -25.88 7.74 6.99
CA SER A 74 -26.72 7.05 6.00
C SER A 74 -25.90 6.13 5.09
N LEU A 75 -24.57 6.21 5.13
CA LEU A 75 -23.70 5.27 4.44
C LEU A 75 -23.84 3.88 5.06
N SER A 76 -24.15 2.90 4.25
CA SER A 76 -24.25 1.51 4.65
C SER A 76 -22.96 0.77 4.35
N VAL A 77 -22.33 0.24 5.34
CA VAL A 77 -21.09 -0.53 5.21
C VAL A 77 -21.21 -1.94 5.81
N SER A 78 -22.37 -2.28 6.37
CA SER A 78 -22.73 -3.61 6.91
C SER A 78 -21.61 -4.31 7.66
N LYS A 79 -21.13 -5.38 7.07
CA LYS A 79 -20.07 -6.25 7.60
C LYS A 79 -18.70 -5.58 7.67
N PHE A 80 -18.50 -4.46 6.99
CA PHE A 80 -17.20 -3.79 6.86
C PHE A 80 -17.05 -2.56 7.75
N ALA A 81 -17.97 -2.35 8.67
CA ALA A 81 -17.97 -1.19 9.57
C ALA A 81 -16.67 -1.06 10.40
N ASN A 82 -16.08 -2.19 10.78
CA ASN A 82 -14.82 -2.24 11.51
C ASN A 82 -13.60 -1.83 10.66
N LYS A 83 -13.72 -1.87 9.33
CA LYS A 83 -12.68 -1.45 8.40
C LYS A 83 -12.82 0.01 7.96
N CYS A 84 -13.99 0.60 8.14
CA CYS A 84 -14.32 1.93 7.66
C CYS A 84 -14.16 2.97 8.77
N GLN A 85 -13.49 4.07 8.43
CA GLN A 85 -13.24 5.20 9.32
C GLN A 85 -13.80 6.48 8.70
N ILE A 86 -14.57 7.22 9.48
CA ILE A 86 -15.08 8.54 9.10
C ILE A 86 -13.96 9.55 9.28
N LEU A 87 -13.55 10.23 8.21
CA LEU A 87 -12.53 11.27 8.23
C LEU A 87 -13.14 12.65 8.41
N SER A 88 -14.31 12.89 7.81
CA SER A 88 -15.05 14.13 7.89
C SER A 88 -16.54 13.87 7.60
N GLU A 89 -17.35 14.92 7.54
CA GLU A 89 -18.76 14.81 7.15
C GLU A 89 -18.96 14.29 5.73
N ALA A 90 -17.94 14.43 4.88
CA ALA A 90 -18.00 14.08 3.46
C ALA A 90 -17.03 12.96 3.05
N GLU A 91 -16.15 12.51 3.95
CA GLU A 91 -15.09 11.58 3.59
C GLU A 91 -15.04 10.38 4.52
N VAL A 92 -15.02 9.19 3.93
CA VAL A 92 -14.88 7.91 4.62
C VAL A 92 -13.77 7.11 3.94
N VAL A 93 -12.90 6.48 4.73
CA VAL A 93 -11.89 5.54 4.24
C VAL A 93 -12.19 4.15 4.78
N CYS A 94 -12.23 3.17 3.88
CA CYS A 94 -12.31 1.75 4.25
C CYS A 94 -10.95 1.13 3.98
N LYS A 95 -10.29 0.66 5.04
CA LYS A 95 -8.92 0.16 5.01
C LYS A 95 -8.89 -1.36 4.88
N ASP A 96 -7.89 -1.85 4.14
CA ASP A 96 -7.66 -3.28 3.96
C ASP A 96 -8.90 -4.02 3.45
N VAL A 97 -9.45 -3.52 2.35
CA VAL A 97 -10.62 -4.09 1.69
C VAL A 97 -10.22 -4.70 0.34
N SER A 98 -10.73 -5.89 0.05
CA SER A 98 -10.56 -6.52 -1.25
C SER A 98 -11.43 -5.83 -2.31
N VAL A 99 -11.17 -6.14 -3.58
CA VAL A 99 -11.98 -5.61 -4.70
C VAL A 99 -13.44 -6.05 -4.54
N GLU A 100 -13.67 -7.29 -4.15
CA GLU A 100 -15.01 -7.84 -3.91
C GLU A 100 -15.73 -7.09 -2.79
N GLU A 101 -15.04 -6.84 -1.68
CA GLU A 101 -15.56 -6.06 -0.56
C GLU A 101 -15.88 -4.61 -0.95
N MET A 102 -15.02 -3.99 -1.77
CA MET A 102 -15.27 -2.65 -2.30
C MET A 102 -16.54 -2.60 -3.15
N MET A 103 -16.71 -3.60 -4.01
CA MET A 103 -17.90 -3.70 -4.86
C MET A 103 -19.16 -3.90 -4.03
N GLU A 104 -19.12 -4.68 -2.96
CA GLU A 104 -20.23 -4.84 -2.03
C GLU A 104 -20.59 -3.51 -1.35
N ILE A 105 -19.61 -2.77 -0.86
CA ILE A 105 -19.83 -1.46 -0.22
C ILE A 105 -20.47 -0.47 -1.19
N ILE A 106 -19.99 -0.40 -2.42
CA ILE A 106 -20.53 0.50 -3.44
C ILE A 106 -21.95 0.07 -3.80
N ALA A 107 -22.20 -1.22 -3.99
CA ALA A 107 -23.51 -1.76 -4.34
C ALA A 107 -24.56 -1.49 -3.25
N GLU A 108 -24.21 -1.66 -1.97
CA GLU A 108 -25.14 -1.35 -0.86
C GLU A 108 -25.60 0.11 -0.86
N ASN A 109 -24.79 1.02 -1.36
CA ASN A 109 -25.07 2.46 -1.33
C ASN A 109 -25.58 3.02 -2.66
N GLN A 110 -25.61 2.21 -3.71
CA GLN A 110 -26.00 2.63 -5.04
C GLN A 110 -27.42 3.21 -5.08
N GLY A 111 -28.38 2.57 -4.43
CA GLY A 111 -29.77 3.01 -4.37
C GLY A 111 -30.02 4.28 -3.54
N LYS A 112 -29.08 4.64 -2.67
CA LYS A 112 -29.20 5.81 -1.79
C LYS A 112 -28.65 7.09 -2.42
N SER A 113 -27.93 6.99 -3.52
CA SER A 113 -27.29 8.11 -4.21
C SER A 113 -26.42 8.97 -3.28
N ILE A 114 -25.73 8.36 -2.33
CA ILE A 114 -24.93 9.04 -1.28
C ILE A 114 -23.48 9.24 -1.70
N ILE A 115 -22.91 8.33 -2.51
CA ILE A 115 -21.52 8.41 -2.95
C ILE A 115 -21.41 9.34 -4.13
N GLU A 116 -20.56 10.37 -4.02
CA GLU A 116 -20.25 11.27 -5.12
C GLU A 116 -19.11 10.72 -5.97
N THR A 117 -17.99 10.39 -5.31
CA THR A 117 -16.83 9.80 -5.96
C THR A 117 -16.21 8.75 -5.06
N PHE A 118 -15.44 7.88 -5.66
CA PHE A 118 -14.59 6.95 -4.92
C PHE A 118 -13.26 6.79 -5.64
N ASN A 119 -12.21 6.48 -4.88
CA ASN A 119 -10.94 6.05 -5.43
C ASN A 119 -10.36 4.89 -4.64
N VAL A 120 -9.50 4.14 -5.31
CA VAL A 120 -8.78 3.01 -4.72
C VAL A 120 -7.33 3.43 -4.52
N GLU A 121 -6.85 3.28 -3.30
CA GLU A 121 -5.50 3.66 -2.92
C GLU A 121 -4.72 2.43 -2.48
N TYR A 122 -3.56 2.22 -3.10
CA TYR A 122 -2.62 1.18 -2.68
C TYR A 122 -1.66 1.75 -1.65
N SER A 123 -1.30 0.95 -0.66
CA SER A 123 -0.29 1.35 0.31
C SER A 123 1.09 1.46 -0.36
N ASN A 124 1.97 2.26 0.26
CA ASN A 124 3.33 2.50 -0.22
C ASN A 124 4.28 1.35 0.16
N LEU A 125 5.54 1.47 -0.27
CA LEU A 125 6.59 0.50 0.04
C LEU A 125 6.77 0.26 1.54
N GLU A 126 6.70 1.32 2.35
CA GLU A 126 6.83 1.23 3.81
C GLU A 126 5.72 0.36 4.42
N ALA A 127 4.48 0.61 4.05
CA ALA A 127 3.33 -0.16 4.53
C ALA A 127 3.40 -1.62 4.07
N ALA A 128 3.83 -1.88 2.84
CA ALA A 128 4.05 -3.23 2.32
C ALA A 128 5.13 -3.99 3.11
N TYR A 129 6.24 -3.32 3.41
CA TYR A 129 7.32 -3.88 4.20
C TYR A 129 6.88 -4.20 5.64
N LEU A 130 6.18 -3.27 6.30
CA LEU A 130 5.63 -3.47 7.63
C LEU A 130 4.61 -4.63 7.67
N ASN A 131 3.78 -4.76 6.65
CA ASN A 131 2.83 -5.88 6.54
C ASN A 131 3.56 -7.22 6.43
N LEU A 132 4.63 -7.28 5.64
CA LEU A 132 5.45 -8.48 5.54
C LEU A 132 6.08 -8.84 6.89
N LEU A 133 6.65 -7.87 7.60
CA LEU A 133 7.24 -8.08 8.93
C LEU A 133 6.22 -8.60 9.95
N ARG A 134 5.00 -8.04 9.96
CA ARG A 134 3.92 -8.47 10.86
C ARG A 134 3.48 -9.91 10.57
N SER A 135 3.37 -10.28 9.30
CA SER A 135 2.99 -11.64 8.91
C SER A 135 4.03 -12.69 9.34
N LYS A 136 5.30 -12.31 9.42
CA LYS A 136 6.40 -13.20 9.82
C LYS A 136 6.68 -13.15 11.33
N GLY A 137 6.42 -12.03 12.00
CA GLY A 137 6.54 -11.90 13.47
C GLY A 137 5.48 -12.68 14.25
N GLY A 138 4.33 -13.00 13.63
CA GLY A 138 3.29 -13.84 14.24
C GLY A 138 3.61 -15.34 14.25
N GLU A 139 4.54 -15.79 13.41
CA GLU A 139 4.97 -17.19 13.35
C GLU A 139 6.04 -17.56 14.41
N GLY A 140 6.63 -16.54 15.05
CA GLY A 140 7.69 -16.74 16.06
C GLY A 140 7.22 -16.93 17.51
N ASN A 141 5.92 -16.92 17.78
CA ASN A 141 5.33 -17.05 19.11
C ASN A 141 4.30 -18.20 19.21
N ALA A 142 4.50 -19.20 18.43
CA ALA A 142 3.72 -20.44 18.57
C ALA A 142 4.61 -21.57 19.11
#